data_9ceea9e8e8149b85fe3132b8e7194feb
#
_entry.id   9ceea9e8e8149b85fe3132b8e7194feb
#
_cell.length_a   1.000
_cell.length_b   1.000
_cell.length_c   1.000
_cell.angle_alpha   90.00
_cell.angle_beta   90.00
_cell.angle_gamma   90.00
#
_symmetry.space_group_name_H-M   'P 1'
#
loop_
_entity.id
_entity.type
_entity.pdbx_description
1 polymer ?
#
loop_
_entity_poly.entity_id
_entity_poly.type
_entity_poly.pdbx_seq_one_letter_code
_entity_poly.pdbx_strand_id
1 'polypeptide(L)'
;AIGSGRASIPYIRAIRRYSEGSTFTVILQDPRTGPRVADLIWVPEHDRLRGPNVIVTVTSPHSYSPERLARLRRELPPEIEALPHPRVAVVLGGKNGSYKFTDADDDRLATALESIGRLGASFMITPSRRTHSRLLRVADNATQNRPRILWDGTGENPYPYFLAAADWLVVTADSVNMTGEACATGRPVYVFEPSRGSSKFRYFHQRLQGIGATRPLPPVVEQLESWSYAPIDSAAIIAREVERRYLLRFGRTT
;
A
#
# COMPACT_ATOMS: atom_id res chain seq x y z
N ALA A 1 19.29 16.16 -2.73
CA ALA A 1 19.35 14.88 -3.48
C ALA A 1 18.58 13.80 -2.71
N ILE A 2 17.71 13.06 -3.38
CA ILE A 2 16.90 11.99 -2.77
C ILE A 2 17.24 10.67 -3.44
N GLY A 3 17.61 9.66 -2.67
CA GLY A 3 17.91 8.31 -3.13
C GLY A 3 16.90 7.29 -2.59
N SER A 4 16.43 6.40 -3.46
CA SER A 4 15.59 5.26 -3.08
C SER A 4 16.26 3.95 -3.48
N GLY A 5 16.15 2.95 -2.60
CA GLY A 5 16.78 1.66 -2.81
C GLY A 5 18.29 1.63 -2.52
N ARG A 6 18.80 0.41 -2.28
CA ARG A 6 20.21 0.24 -1.86
C ARG A 6 21.25 0.66 -2.89
N ALA A 7 20.91 0.55 -4.17
CA ALA A 7 21.80 0.96 -5.25
C ALA A 7 22.07 2.48 -5.26
N SER A 8 21.19 3.31 -4.68
CA SER A 8 21.39 4.75 -4.58
C SER A 8 22.39 5.19 -3.50
N ILE A 9 22.70 4.33 -2.52
CA ILE A 9 23.50 4.69 -1.35
C ILE A 9 24.90 5.18 -1.71
N PRO A 10 25.67 4.53 -2.60
CA PRO A 10 27.00 5.03 -3.00
C PRO A 10 26.91 6.43 -3.63
N TYR A 11 25.90 6.68 -4.44
CA TYR A 11 25.71 7.98 -5.11
C TYR A 11 25.35 9.07 -4.09
N ILE A 12 24.47 8.81 -3.14
CA ILE A 12 24.12 9.77 -2.07
C ILE A 12 25.36 10.10 -1.22
N ARG A 13 26.21 9.09 -0.92
CA ARG A 13 27.47 9.31 -0.21
C ARG A 13 28.43 10.18 -1.02
N ALA A 14 28.56 9.92 -2.32
CA ALA A 14 29.40 10.72 -3.22
C ALA A 14 28.91 12.17 -3.31
N ILE A 15 27.62 12.36 -3.53
CA ILE A 15 27.01 13.70 -3.57
C ILE A 15 27.29 14.45 -2.26
N ARG A 16 27.05 13.83 -1.12
CA ARG A 16 27.30 14.44 0.19
C ARG A 16 28.75 14.84 0.38
N ARG A 17 29.69 14.01 -0.08
CA ARG A 17 31.13 14.28 0.01
C ARG A 17 31.56 15.41 -0.92
N TYR A 18 31.16 15.33 -2.19
CA TYR A 18 31.65 16.28 -3.21
C TYR A 18 30.93 17.65 -3.17
N SER A 19 29.71 17.71 -2.61
CA SER A 19 29.02 18.96 -2.41
C SER A 19 29.50 19.75 -1.19
N GLU A 20 30.44 19.22 -0.42
CA GLU A 20 30.99 19.84 0.81
C GLU A 20 29.89 20.36 1.75
N GLY A 21 28.75 19.69 1.75
CA GLY A 21 27.61 20.03 2.58
C GLY A 21 26.63 21.04 1.97
N SER A 22 26.82 21.49 0.74
CA SER A 22 25.88 22.40 0.04
C SER A 22 24.62 21.68 -0.48
N THR A 23 24.61 20.33 -0.49
CA THR A 23 23.44 19.53 -0.89
C THR A 23 22.82 18.81 0.31
N PHE A 24 21.51 18.98 0.51
CA PHE A 24 20.75 18.19 1.46
C PHE A 24 20.48 16.80 0.90
N THR A 25 20.81 15.76 1.65
CA THR A 25 20.72 14.37 1.17
C THR A 25 19.69 13.57 1.94
N VAL A 26 18.85 12.83 1.22
CA VAL A 26 17.78 11.98 1.78
C VAL A 26 17.90 10.57 1.24
N ILE A 27 17.73 9.57 2.10
CA ILE A 27 17.62 8.15 1.72
C ILE A 27 16.25 7.64 2.16
N LEU A 28 15.50 7.08 1.20
CA LEU A 28 14.20 6.44 1.44
C LEU A 28 14.38 4.93 1.55
N GLN A 29 15.02 4.48 2.61
CA GLN A 29 15.19 3.08 3.04
C GLN A 29 16.27 2.98 4.12
N ASP A 30 16.27 1.87 4.89
CA ASP A 30 17.41 1.54 5.76
C ASP A 30 18.69 1.28 4.92
N PRO A 31 19.72 2.13 5.03
CA PRO A 31 20.95 2.00 4.25
C PRO A 31 21.83 0.83 4.70
N ARG A 32 21.53 0.19 5.84
CA ARG A 32 22.33 -0.90 6.45
C ARG A 32 23.78 -0.50 6.81
N THR A 33 24.13 0.75 6.67
CA THR A 33 25.46 1.32 6.94
C THR A 33 25.43 2.38 8.05
N GLY A 34 24.34 2.43 8.78
CA GLY A 34 24.09 3.39 9.85
C GLY A 34 23.54 4.75 9.38
N PRO A 35 23.09 5.58 10.32
CA PRO A 35 22.34 6.79 10.01
C PRO A 35 23.21 7.96 9.50
N ARG A 36 24.54 7.89 9.60
CA ARG A 36 25.42 9.00 9.20
C ARG A 36 25.59 9.18 7.68
N VAL A 37 24.96 8.31 6.89
CA VAL A 37 25.15 8.26 5.42
C VAL A 37 24.41 9.36 4.68
N ALA A 38 23.38 9.96 5.27
CA ALA A 38 22.59 11.04 4.70
C ALA A 38 22.16 12.03 5.79
N ASP A 39 21.65 13.20 5.39
CA ASP A 39 21.13 14.21 6.31
C ASP A 39 19.78 13.79 6.88
N LEU A 40 18.97 13.07 6.09
CA LEU A 40 17.73 12.45 6.53
C LEU A 40 17.58 11.04 5.96
N ILE A 41 17.08 10.14 6.77
CA ILE A 41 16.76 8.76 6.37
C ILE A 41 15.33 8.47 6.75
N TRP A 42 14.55 7.96 5.80
CA TRP A 42 13.25 7.40 6.08
C TRP A 42 13.33 5.86 6.19
N VAL A 43 12.64 5.32 7.18
CA VAL A 43 12.40 3.86 7.29
C VAL A 43 10.96 3.59 7.72
N PRO A 44 10.39 2.45 7.31
CA PRO A 44 9.09 2.03 7.83
C PRO A 44 9.22 1.61 9.31
N GLU A 45 8.13 1.75 10.07
CA GLU A 45 8.09 1.50 11.51
C GLU A 45 8.55 0.09 11.91
N HIS A 46 8.31 -0.88 11.04
CA HIS A 46 8.72 -2.27 11.24
C HIS A 46 10.23 -2.52 10.99
N ASP A 47 11.00 -1.54 10.54
CA ASP A 47 12.47 -1.59 10.49
C ASP A 47 13.06 -1.05 11.80
N ARG A 48 14.28 -1.54 12.16
CA ARG A 48 14.88 -1.27 13.47
C ARG A 48 15.66 0.04 13.55
N LEU A 49 16.07 0.60 12.41
CA LEU A 49 16.89 1.80 12.39
C LEU A 49 16.17 2.98 13.07
N ARG A 50 16.85 3.61 14.01
CA ARG A 50 16.40 4.82 14.71
C ARG A 50 17.58 5.77 14.83
N GLY A 51 17.30 7.04 14.99
CA GLY A 51 18.32 8.09 15.17
C GLY A 51 17.75 9.49 15.04
N PRO A 52 18.52 10.52 15.36
CA PRO A 52 18.05 11.91 15.32
C PRO A 52 17.73 12.41 13.91
N ASN A 53 18.31 11.76 12.88
CA ASN A 53 18.06 12.03 11.48
C ASN A 53 17.24 10.91 10.79
N VAL A 54 16.53 10.10 11.56
CA VAL A 54 15.67 9.03 11.04
C VAL A 54 14.21 9.40 11.25
N ILE A 55 13.45 9.48 10.17
CA ILE A 55 12.00 9.59 10.18
C ILE A 55 11.38 8.21 10.01
N VAL A 56 10.31 7.97 10.74
CA VAL A 56 9.61 6.69 10.76
C VAL A 56 8.14 6.91 10.45
N THR A 57 7.58 6.13 9.53
CA THR A 57 6.14 6.09 9.25
C THR A 57 5.62 4.66 9.24
N VAL A 58 4.33 4.47 9.46
CA VAL A 58 3.72 3.14 9.48
C VAL A 58 3.77 2.50 8.10
N THR A 59 3.40 3.27 7.05
CA THR A 59 3.41 2.81 5.65
C THR A 59 4.61 3.36 4.88
N SER A 60 4.93 2.72 3.76
CA SER A 60 5.88 3.26 2.79
C SER A 60 5.29 4.51 2.11
N PRO A 61 6.14 5.45 1.65
CA PRO A 61 5.68 6.55 0.81
C PRO A 61 5.14 6.02 -0.52
N HIS A 62 4.05 6.59 -0.97
CA HIS A 62 3.38 6.27 -2.23
C HIS A 62 2.87 7.55 -2.89
N SER A 63 2.38 7.43 -4.12
CA SER A 63 1.91 8.58 -4.91
C SER A 63 0.40 8.85 -4.80
N TYR A 64 -0.32 8.17 -3.92
CA TYR A 64 -1.77 8.31 -3.75
C TYR A 64 -2.09 9.32 -2.65
N SER A 65 -1.88 10.63 -2.95
CA SER A 65 -2.33 11.70 -2.06
C SER A 65 -3.86 11.86 -2.13
N PRO A 66 -4.48 12.51 -1.12
CA PRO A 66 -5.92 12.83 -1.14
C PRO A 66 -6.36 13.57 -2.42
N GLU A 67 -5.54 14.52 -2.89
CA GLU A 67 -5.81 15.30 -4.10
C GLU A 67 -5.77 14.44 -5.36
N ARG A 68 -4.77 13.54 -5.45
CA ARG A 68 -4.67 12.59 -6.57
C ARG A 68 -5.85 11.64 -6.59
N LEU A 69 -6.22 11.06 -5.46
CA LEU A 69 -7.38 10.18 -5.37
C LEU A 69 -8.68 10.91 -5.71
N ALA A 70 -8.83 12.16 -5.26
CA ALA A 70 -9.99 12.98 -5.61
C ALA A 70 -10.05 13.29 -7.12
N ARG A 71 -8.91 13.54 -7.76
CA ARG A 71 -8.84 13.71 -9.22
C ARG A 71 -9.24 12.43 -9.95
N LEU A 72 -8.66 11.29 -9.58
CA LEU A 72 -8.98 10.00 -10.19
C LEU A 72 -10.47 9.64 -10.06
N ARG A 73 -11.14 10.01 -8.94
CA ARG A 73 -12.59 9.83 -8.78
C ARG A 73 -13.42 10.66 -9.75
N ARG A 74 -12.94 11.82 -10.17
CA ARG A 74 -13.64 12.65 -11.17
C ARG A 74 -13.37 12.21 -12.61
N GLU A 75 -12.33 11.42 -12.82
CA GLU A 75 -11.84 11.00 -14.12
C GLU A 75 -11.94 9.47 -14.28
N LEU A 76 -12.98 8.85 -13.66
CA LEU A 76 -13.15 7.39 -13.75
C LEU A 76 -13.41 6.96 -15.19
N PRO A 77 -12.77 5.88 -15.66
CA PRO A 77 -13.16 5.23 -16.89
C PRO A 77 -14.63 4.81 -16.87
N PRO A 78 -15.36 4.94 -18.01
CA PRO A 78 -16.79 4.66 -18.07
C PRO A 78 -17.18 3.27 -17.57
N GLU A 79 -16.36 2.25 -17.81
CA GLU A 79 -16.58 0.88 -17.36
C GLU A 79 -16.51 0.74 -15.84
N ILE A 80 -15.68 1.55 -15.16
CA ILE A 80 -15.59 1.57 -13.70
C ILE A 80 -16.76 2.39 -13.13
N GLU A 81 -17.10 3.52 -13.77
CA GLU A 81 -18.21 4.37 -13.35
C GLU A 81 -19.57 3.65 -13.46
N ALA A 82 -19.71 2.76 -14.44
CA ALA A 82 -20.91 1.96 -14.64
C ALA A 82 -21.09 0.82 -13.61
N LEU A 83 -20.07 0.46 -12.84
CA LEU A 83 -20.20 -0.58 -11.81
C LEU A 83 -21.14 -0.12 -10.70
N PRO A 84 -22.14 -0.93 -10.30
CA PRO A 84 -23.01 -0.63 -9.17
C PRO A 84 -22.24 -0.53 -7.85
N HIS A 85 -22.72 0.29 -6.94
CA HIS A 85 -22.28 0.29 -5.55
C HIS A 85 -22.99 -0.83 -4.74
N PRO A 86 -22.35 -1.40 -3.73
CA PRO A 86 -21.00 -1.10 -3.26
C PRO A 86 -19.92 -1.68 -4.17
N ARG A 87 -18.86 -0.91 -4.43
CA ARG A 87 -17.69 -1.32 -5.22
C ARG A 87 -16.59 -1.83 -4.33
N VAL A 88 -16.14 -3.05 -4.53
CA VAL A 88 -15.06 -3.67 -3.77
C VAL A 88 -13.83 -3.84 -4.65
N ALA A 89 -12.74 -3.15 -4.31
CA ALA A 89 -11.45 -3.37 -4.96
C ALA A 89 -10.74 -4.56 -4.30
N VAL A 90 -10.37 -5.57 -5.10
CA VAL A 90 -9.64 -6.77 -4.66
C VAL A 90 -8.23 -6.72 -5.22
N VAL A 91 -7.26 -6.52 -4.33
CA VAL A 91 -5.84 -6.34 -4.69
C VAL A 91 -5.07 -7.60 -4.30
N LEU A 92 -4.74 -8.39 -5.30
CA LEU A 92 -4.11 -9.71 -5.11
C LEU A 92 -2.60 -9.61 -5.20
N GLY A 93 -1.92 -9.96 -4.13
CA GLY A 93 -0.49 -10.20 -4.10
C GLY A 93 -0.14 -11.62 -4.52
N GLY A 94 0.90 -12.16 -3.91
CA GLY A 94 1.33 -13.53 -4.20
C GLY A 94 2.49 -13.97 -3.32
N LYS A 95 2.93 -15.19 -3.50
CA LYS A 95 4.01 -15.81 -2.75
C LYS A 95 5.24 -14.91 -2.67
N ASN A 96 5.80 -14.83 -1.48
CA ASN A 96 7.08 -14.17 -1.21
C ASN A 96 7.89 -14.95 -0.14
N GLY A 97 8.98 -14.38 0.36
CA GLY A 97 9.82 -15.01 1.38
C GLY A 97 9.11 -15.23 2.74
N SER A 98 8.02 -14.53 3.01
CA SER A 98 7.29 -14.59 4.29
C SER A 98 5.97 -15.34 4.19
N TYR A 99 5.24 -15.17 3.10
CA TYR A 99 3.92 -15.76 2.89
C TYR A 99 3.95 -16.88 1.84
N LYS A 100 3.15 -17.90 2.11
CA LYS A 100 2.76 -18.91 1.13
C LYS A 100 1.29 -18.73 0.79
N PHE A 101 0.96 -19.03 -0.45
CA PHE A 101 -0.42 -19.16 -0.90
C PHE A 101 -0.63 -20.63 -1.21
N THR A 102 -1.35 -21.31 -0.35
CA THR A 102 -1.74 -22.71 -0.53
C THR A 102 -3.10 -22.78 -1.21
N ASP A 103 -3.47 -23.95 -1.73
CA ASP A 103 -4.79 -24.16 -2.31
C ASP A 103 -5.91 -23.85 -1.30
N ALA A 104 -5.71 -24.21 -0.03
CA ALA A 104 -6.65 -23.88 1.04
C ALA A 104 -6.75 -22.37 1.31
N ASP A 105 -5.65 -21.60 1.14
CA ASP A 105 -5.71 -20.15 1.24
C ASP A 105 -6.52 -19.55 0.10
N ASP A 106 -6.30 -20.03 -1.12
CA ASP A 106 -7.04 -19.60 -2.30
C ASP A 106 -8.53 -19.86 -2.12
N ASP A 107 -8.92 -21.06 -1.63
CA ASP A 107 -10.31 -21.43 -1.40
C ASP A 107 -10.96 -20.60 -0.28
N ARG A 108 -10.21 -20.26 0.78
CA ARG A 108 -10.68 -19.32 1.83
C ARG A 108 -10.96 -17.93 1.27
N LEU A 109 -10.08 -17.43 0.42
CA LEU A 109 -10.30 -16.13 -0.23
C LEU A 109 -11.53 -16.18 -1.14
N ALA A 110 -11.68 -17.24 -1.96
CA ALA A 110 -12.85 -17.43 -2.80
C ALA A 110 -14.15 -17.40 -1.99
N THR A 111 -14.21 -18.15 -0.89
CA THR A 111 -15.38 -18.18 0.02
C THR A 111 -15.72 -16.79 0.56
N ALA A 112 -14.72 -16.03 0.98
CA ALA A 112 -14.93 -14.66 1.44
C ALA A 112 -15.45 -13.73 0.33
N LEU A 113 -14.89 -13.81 -0.89
CA LEU A 113 -15.36 -13.03 -2.04
C LEU A 113 -16.78 -13.40 -2.46
N GLU A 114 -17.13 -14.68 -2.47
CA GLU A 114 -18.50 -15.13 -2.72
C GLU A 114 -19.48 -14.56 -1.70
N SER A 115 -19.11 -14.54 -0.41
CA SER A 115 -19.94 -13.96 0.65
C SER A 115 -20.15 -12.45 0.44
N ILE A 116 -19.11 -11.71 0.08
CA ILE A 116 -19.19 -10.29 -0.30
C ILE A 116 -20.12 -10.11 -1.51
N GLY A 117 -19.99 -10.98 -2.51
CA GLY A 117 -20.86 -10.97 -3.69
C GLY A 117 -22.35 -11.17 -3.35
N ARG A 118 -22.67 -12.04 -2.37
CA ARG A 118 -24.06 -12.21 -1.90
C ARG A 118 -24.66 -10.96 -1.26
N LEU A 119 -23.82 -10.05 -0.78
CA LEU A 119 -24.25 -8.74 -0.25
C LEU A 119 -24.48 -7.69 -1.35
N GLY A 120 -24.42 -8.09 -2.63
CA GLY A 120 -24.72 -7.20 -3.75
C GLY A 120 -23.52 -6.37 -4.26
N ALA A 121 -22.30 -6.67 -3.81
CA ALA A 121 -21.10 -5.95 -4.25
C ALA A 121 -20.79 -6.19 -5.73
N SER A 122 -20.26 -5.15 -6.38
CA SER A 122 -19.50 -5.26 -7.62
C SER A 122 -17.99 -5.30 -7.32
N PHE A 123 -17.20 -5.85 -8.24
CA PHE A 123 -15.79 -6.10 -7.99
C PHE A 123 -14.86 -5.44 -9.01
N MET A 124 -13.73 -4.95 -8.52
CA MET A 124 -12.61 -4.47 -9.32
C MET A 124 -11.37 -5.26 -8.88
N ILE A 125 -10.95 -6.24 -9.69
CA ILE A 125 -9.93 -7.22 -9.29
C ILE A 125 -8.64 -6.96 -10.05
N THR A 126 -7.53 -6.83 -9.33
CA THR A 126 -6.21 -6.64 -9.91
C THR A 126 -5.19 -7.61 -9.31
N PRO A 127 -4.50 -8.42 -10.14
CA PRO A 127 -3.37 -9.21 -9.70
C PRO A 127 -2.09 -8.38 -9.64
N SER A 128 -1.14 -8.85 -8.86
CA SER A 128 0.26 -8.43 -8.92
C SER A 128 1.07 -9.36 -9.82
N ARG A 129 2.30 -8.98 -10.14
CA ARG A 129 3.25 -9.83 -10.87
C ARG A 129 3.57 -11.17 -10.16
N ARG A 130 3.26 -11.27 -8.86
CA ARG A 130 3.49 -12.48 -8.06
C ARG A 130 2.25 -13.34 -7.89
N THR A 131 1.10 -12.88 -8.36
CA THR A 131 -0.17 -13.60 -8.26
C THR A 131 -0.11 -14.84 -9.14
N HIS A 132 -0.29 -16.01 -8.56
CA HIS A 132 -0.30 -17.25 -9.33
C HIS A 132 -1.67 -17.50 -9.97
N SER A 133 -1.66 -18.26 -11.06
CA SER A 133 -2.85 -18.44 -11.91
C SER A 133 -4.05 -19.04 -11.18
N ARG A 134 -3.83 -19.95 -10.20
CA ARG A 134 -4.93 -20.53 -9.44
C ARG A 134 -5.63 -19.47 -8.58
N LEU A 135 -4.88 -18.62 -7.87
CA LEU A 135 -5.46 -17.54 -7.04
C LEU A 135 -6.33 -16.60 -7.90
N LEU A 136 -5.83 -16.22 -9.07
CA LEU A 136 -6.60 -15.37 -9.97
C LEU A 136 -7.87 -16.06 -10.46
N ARG A 137 -7.78 -17.33 -10.85
CA ARG A 137 -8.97 -18.11 -11.31
C ARG A 137 -10.00 -18.27 -10.21
N VAL A 138 -9.62 -18.56 -8.96
CA VAL A 138 -10.61 -18.72 -7.88
C VAL A 138 -11.27 -17.40 -7.53
N ALA A 139 -10.54 -16.28 -7.59
CA ALA A 139 -11.13 -14.95 -7.40
C ALA A 139 -12.09 -14.59 -8.55
N ASP A 140 -11.73 -14.91 -9.79
CA ASP A 140 -12.60 -14.73 -10.95
C ASP A 140 -13.89 -15.56 -10.83
N ASN A 141 -13.77 -16.86 -10.55
CA ASN A 141 -14.90 -17.76 -10.38
C ASN A 141 -15.83 -17.33 -9.24
N ALA A 142 -15.26 -16.94 -8.09
CA ALA A 142 -16.02 -16.49 -6.92
C ALA A 142 -16.85 -15.23 -7.19
N THR A 143 -16.49 -14.45 -8.19
CA THR A 143 -17.15 -13.17 -8.52
C THR A 143 -17.87 -13.17 -9.87
N GLN A 144 -17.84 -14.28 -10.63
CA GLN A 144 -18.32 -14.34 -12.02
C GLN A 144 -19.81 -13.97 -12.21
N ASN A 145 -20.64 -14.20 -11.18
CA ASN A 145 -22.07 -13.90 -11.20
C ASN A 145 -22.40 -12.48 -10.69
N ARG A 146 -21.39 -11.61 -10.61
CA ARG A 146 -21.53 -10.23 -10.15
C ARG A 146 -20.96 -9.25 -11.19
N PRO A 147 -21.44 -8.01 -11.22
CA PRO A 147 -20.79 -6.98 -12.03
C PRO A 147 -19.33 -6.86 -11.59
N ARG A 148 -18.41 -6.98 -12.53
CA ARG A 148 -16.98 -6.92 -12.21
C ARG A 148 -16.11 -6.47 -13.36
N ILE A 149 -14.95 -5.95 -13.01
CA ILE A 149 -13.81 -5.74 -13.89
C ILE A 149 -12.64 -6.54 -13.32
N LEU A 150 -12.11 -7.45 -14.10
CA LEU A 150 -10.90 -8.20 -13.76
C LEU A 150 -9.80 -7.77 -14.73
N TRP A 151 -8.76 -7.15 -14.21
CA TRP A 151 -7.58 -6.83 -15.00
C TRP A 151 -6.70 -8.07 -15.12
N ASP A 152 -6.40 -8.47 -16.33
CA ASP A 152 -5.61 -9.66 -16.64
C ASP A 152 -4.09 -9.42 -16.69
N GLY A 153 -3.65 -8.18 -16.45
CA GLY A 153 -2.25 -7.77 -16.52
C GLY A 153 -1.85 -7.17 -17.87
N THR A 154 -2.79 -7.04 -18.80
CA THR A 154 -2.56 -6.42 -20.12
C THR A 154 -3.15 -5.02 -20.22
N GLY A 155 -2.64 -4.22 -21.14
CA GLY A 155 -3.10 -2.84 -21.31
C GLY A 155 -2.70 -1.91 -20.17
N GLU A 156 -3.39 -0.77 -20.07
CA GLU A 156 -3.18 0.19 -19.01
C GLU A 156 -3.64 -0.38 -17.67
N ASN A 157 -2.82 -0.20 -16.64
CA ASN A 157 -3.12 -0.72 -15.31
C ASN A 157 -4.21 0.13 -14.62
N PRO A 158 -5.42 -0.40 -14.40
CA PRO A 158 -6.53 0.34 -13.80
C PRO A 158 -6.41 0.49 -12.27
N TYR A 159 -5.38 -0.05 -11.65
CA TYR A 159 -5.19 -0.07 -10.21
C TYR A 159 -5.40 1.31 -9.54
N PRO A 160 -4.89 2.45 -10.07
CA PRO A 160 -5.14 3.76 -9.49
C PRO A 160 -6.64 4.12 -9.42
N TYR A 161 -7.39 3.78 -10.45
CA TYR A 161 -8.84 4.01 -10.51
C TYR A 161 -9.59 3.06 -9.59
N PHE A 162 -9.15 1.81 -9.45
CA PHE A 162 -9.74 0.86 -8.50
C PHE A 162 -9.62 1.35 -7.06
N LEU A 163 -8.45 1.88 -6.66
CA LEU A 163 -8.26 2.50 -5.36
C LEU A 163 -9.18 3.72 -5.17
N ALA A 164 -9.30 4.55 -6.20
CA ALA A 164 -10.11 5.77 -6.13
C ALA A 164 -11.61 5.49 -6.09
N ALA A 165 -12.10 4.49 -6.82
CA ALA A 165 -13.52 4.18 -6.98
C ALA A 165 -14.08 3.27 -5.88
N ALA A 166 -13.23 2.60 -5.10
CA ALA A 166 -13.66 1.61 -4.12
C ALA A 166 -14.43 2.23 -2.94
N ASP A 167 -15.48 1.55 -2.51
CA ASP A 167 -16.16 1.77 -1.24
C ASP A 167 -15.52 0.92 -0.13
N TRP A 168 -15.07 -0.29 -0.46
CA TRP A 168 -14.28 -1.21 0.37
C TRP A 168 -13.11 -1.78 -0.40
N LEU A 169 -12.07 -2.17 0.31
CA LEU A 169 -10.92 -2.83 -0.28
C LEU A 169 -10.65 -4.18 0.41
N VAL A 170 -10.28 -5.17 -0.38
CA VAL A 170 -9.73 -6.45 0.09
C VAL A 170 -8.30 -6.54 -0.44
N VAL A 171 -7.33 -6.65 0.45
CA VAL A 171 -5.90 -6.69 0.10
C VAL A 171 -5.26 -7.91 0.74
N THR A 172 -4.41 -8.63 0.00
CA THR A 172 -3.63 -9.73 0.58
C THR A 172 -2.45 -9.22 1.40
N ALA A 173 -2.19 -9.81 2.56
CA ALA A 173 -1.23 -9.34 3.58
C ALA A 173 0.25 -9.37 3.15
N ASP A 174 0.57 -9.98 2.02
CA ASP A 174 1.95 -10.18 1.56
C ASP A 174 2.65 -8.92 1.04
N SER A 175 1.92 -7.81 0.86
CA SER A 175 2.46 -6.57 0.33
C SER A 175 2.19 -5.37 1.24
N VAL A 176 3.22 -4.90 1.94
CA VAL A 176 3.13 -3.67 2.76
C VAL A 176 2.82 -2.44 1.91
N ASN A 177 3.27 -2.41 0.64
CA ASN A 177 3.01 -1.27 -0.25
C ASN A 177 1.53 -1.23 -0.65
N MET A 178 0.98 -2.32 -1.19
CA MET A 178 -0.43 -2.38 -1.60
C MET A 178 -1.38 -2.11 -0.42
N THR A 179 -1.07 -2.65 0.77
CA THR A 179 -1.86 -2.36 1.97
C THR A 179 -1.75 -0.89 2.37
N GLY A 180 -0.56 -0.30 2.31
CA GLY A 180 -0.35 1.13 2.59
C GLY A 180 -1.10 2.03 1.60
N GLU A 181 -1.04 1.71 0.31
CA GLU A 181 -1.76 2.41 -0.75
C GLU A 181 -3.28 2.30 -0.60
N ALA A 182 -3.78 1.13 -0.21
CA ALA A 182 -5.19 0.96 0.15
C ALA A 182 -5.59 1.85 1.33
N CYS A 183 -4.75 1.94 2.37
CA CYS A 183 -5.01 2.79 3.54
C CYS A 183 -4.94 4.30 3.22
N ALA A 184 -4.35 4.71 2.09
CA ALA A 184 -4.38 6.10 1.65
C ALA A 184 -5.78 6.56 1.21
N THR A 185 -6.67 5.63 0.88
CA THR A 185 -8.03 5.93 0.40
C THR A 185 -8.96 6.45 1.51
N GLY A 186 -8.67 6.16 2.78
CA GLY A 186 -9.57 6.38 3.92
C GLY A 186 -10.80 5.48 3.93
N ARG A 187 -10.88 4.53 3.00
CA ARG A 187 -11.99 3.55 2.91
C ARG A 187 -11.67 2.31 3.73
N PRO A 188 -12.69 1.56 4.20
CA PRO A 188 -12.51 0.31 4.91
C PRO A 188 -11.63 -0.67 4.13
N VAL A 189 -10.58 -1.20 4.77
CA VAL A 189 -9.64 -2.16 4.18
C VAL A 189 -9.68 -3.46 4.97
N TYR A 190 -10.15 -4.51 4.32
CA TYR A 190 -10.01 -5.88 4.82
C TYR A 190 -8.69 -6.48 4.34
N VAL A 191 -7.98 -7.12 5.25
CA VAL A 191 -6.71 -7.79 4.95
C VAL A 191 -6.91 -9.30 4.99
N PHE A 192 -6.71 -9.95 3.85
CA PHE A 192 -6.65 -11.40 3.76
C PHE A 192 -5.25 -11.88 4.11
N GLU A 193 -5.12 -12.68 5.16
CA GLU A 193 -3.86 -13.24 5.61
C GLU A 193 -3.69 -14.68 5.09
N PRO A 194 -2.81 -14.92 4.10
CA PRO A 194 -2.47 -16.27 3.65
C PRO A 194 -1.56 -16.98 4.65
N SER A 195 -1.29 -18.26 4.42
CA SER A 195 -0.49 -19.09 5.32
C SER A 195 0.93 -18.57 5.55
N ARG A 196 1.46 -18.79 6.75
CA ARG A 196 2.73 -18.33 7.31
C ARG A 196 2.71 -16.84 7.71
N GLY A 197 3.60 -16.03 7.16
CA GLY A 197 3.87 -14.67 7.60
C GLY A 197 5.13 -14.58 8.48
N SER A 198 5.70 -13.40 8.59
CA SER A 198 6.83 -13.11 9.48
C SER A 198 6.43 -12.15 10.59
N SER A 199 7.21 -12.11 11.67
CA SER A 199 7.00 -11.16 12.77
C SER A 199 6.96 -9.70 12.29
N LYS A 200 7.76 -9.36 11.27
CA LYS A 200 7.80 -8.03 10.65
C LYS A 200 6.47 -7.66 9.99
N PHE A 201 5.90 -8.56 9.18
CA PHE A 201 4.59 -8.34 8.55
C PHE A 201 3.47 -8.30 9.57
N ARG A 202 3.50 -9.19 10.56
CA ARG A 202 2.52 -9.23 11.65
C ARG A 202 2.51 -7.91 12.43
N TYR A 203 3.68 -7.38 12.78
CA TYR A 203 3.79 -6.07 13.41
C TYR A 203 3.17 -4.96 12.55
N PHE A 204 3.48 -4.93 11.25
CA PHE A 204 2.93 -3.95 10.31
C PHE A 204 1.40 -3.98 10.28
N HIS A 205 0.80 -5.17 10.12
CA HIS A 205 -0.66 -5.31 10.09
C HIS A 205 -1.31 -4.97 11.43
N GLN A 206 -0.71 -5.37 12.56
CA GLN A 206 -1.18 -5.00 13.89
C GLN A 206 -1.16 -3.47 14.10
N ARG A 207 -0.15 -2.77 13.59
CA ARG A 207 -0.11 -1.30 13.66
C ARG A 207 -1.25 -0.66 12.86
N LEU A 208 -1.54 -1.14 11.66
CA LEU A 208 -2.66 -0.65 10.85
C LEU A 208 -4.03 -0.95 11.50
N GLN A 209 -4.18 -2.13 12.10
CA GLN A 209 -5.37 -2.47 12.88
C GLN A 209 -5.52 -1.57 14.12
N GLY A 210 -4.43 -1.33 14.85
CA GLY A 210 -4.41 -0.48 16.05
C GLY A 210 -4.80 0.98 15.79
N ILE A 211 -4.53 1.50 14.61
CA ILE A 211 -5.00 2.84 14.18
C ILE A 211 -6.37 2.81 13.49
N GLY A 212 -7.02 1.64 13.43
CA GLY A 212 -8.35 1.47 12.86
C GLY A 212 -8.41 1.51 11.34
N ALA A 213 -7.28 1.46 10.63
CA ALA A 213 -7.26 1.53 9.17
C ALA A 213 -7.66 0.22 8.49
N THR A 214 -7.29 -0.91 9.10
CA THR A 214 -7.55 -2.24 8.54
C THR A 214 -8.25 -3.15 9.53
N ARG A 215 -8.99 -4.15 8.99
CA ARG A 215 -9.52 -5.28 9.74
C ARG A 215 -9.14 -6.58 9.05
N PRO A 216 -8.99 -7.70 9.77
CA PRO A 216 -8.87 -9.02 9.15
C PRO A 216 -10.09 -9.32 8.29
N LEU A 217 -9.88 -9.92 7.11
CA LEU A 217 -10.98 -10.40 6.30
C LEU A 217 -11.60 -11.63 6.96
N PRO A 218 -12.88 -11.61 7.35
CA PRO A 218 -13.56 -12.79 7.89
C PRO A 218 -13.64 -13.92 6.84
N PRO A 219 -13.67 -15.19 7.25
CA PRO A 219 -13.87 -16.31 6.32
C PRO A 219 -15.18 -16.19 5.53
N VAL A 220 -16.23 -15.68 6.18
CA VAL A 220 -17.51 -15.31 5.57
C VAL A 220 -17.85 -13.90 6.05
N VAL A 221 -18.14 -13.02 5.10
CA VAL A 221 -18.55 -11.63 5.36
C VAL A 221 -20.07 -11.60 5.41
N GLU A 222 -20.64 -11.36 6.60
CA GLU A 222 -22.10 -11.28 6.79
C GLU A 222 -22.65 -9.89 6.45
N GLN A 223 -21.81 -8.86 6.59
CA GLN A 223 -22.14 -7.48 6.22
C GLN A 223 -20.87 -6.70 5.86
N LEU A 224 -21.00 -5.75 4.96
CA LEU A 224 -19.91 -4.80 4.66
C LEU A 224 -19.91 -3.72 5.75
N GLU A 225 -19.11 -3.94 6.78
CA GLU A 225 -19.00 -2.99 7.90
C GLU A 225 -18.37 -1.69 7.43
N SER A 226 -19.00 -0.57 7.78
CA SER A 226 -18.44 0.74 7.51
C SER A 226 -17.67 1.25 8.71
N TRP A 227 -16.46 1.75 8.47
CA TRP A 227 -15.67 2.49 9.46
C TRP A 227 -14.86 3.58 8.77
N SER A 228 -14.41 4.55 9.53
CA SER A 228 -13.62 5.67 9.03
C SER A 228 -12.31 5.79 9.82
N TYR A 229 -11.28 6.25 9.14
CA TYR A 229 -9.98 6.61 9.71
C TYR A 229 -9.35 7.71 8.85
N ALA A 230 -8.37 8.42 9.40
CA ALA A 230 -7.64 9.42 8.63
C ALA A 230 -6.80 8.74 7.53
N PRO A 231 -6.92 9.13 6.25
CA PRO A 231 -6.08 8.61 5.18
C PRO A 231 -4.59 8.66 5.54
N ILE A 232 -3.85 7.57 5.29
CA ILE A 232 -2.44 7.48 5.65
C ILE A 232 -1.60 7.95 4.47
N ASP A 233 -0.97 9.12 4.60
CA ASP A 233 -0.06 9.68 3.60
C ASP A 233 1.34 9.85 4.17
N SER A 234 2.12 8.78 4.13
CA SER A 234 3.52 8.78 4.57
C SER A 234 4.41 9.66 3.70
N ALA A 235 4.08 9.85 2.42
CA ALA A 235 4.85 10.71 1.54
C ALA A 235 4.75 12.18 1.98
N ALA A 236 3.55 12.64 2.33
CA ALA A 236 3.36 14.01 2.86
C ALA A 236 4.08 14.22 4.20
N ILE A 237 4.07 13.22 5.10
CA ILE A 237 4.80 13.29 6.37
C ILE A 237 6.30 13.44 6.12
N ILE A 238 6.86 12.61 5.23
CA ILE A 238 8.28 12.66 4.86
C ILE A 238 8.63 13.98 4.21
N ALA A 239 7.82 14.45 3.26
CA ALA A 239 8.06 15.71 2.53
C ALA A 239 8.12 16.91 3.49
N ARG A 240 7.15 17.03 4.42
CA ARG A 240 7.17 18.09 5.44
C ARG A 240 8.43 18.07 6.31
N GLU A 241 8.91 16.90 6.69
CA GLU A 241 10.11 16.79 7.52
C GLU A 241 11.39 17.09 6.71
N VAL A 242 11.44 16.69 5.43
CA VAL A 242 12.52 17.07 4.51
C VAL A 242 12.57 18.59 4.37
N GLU A 243 11.44 19.24 4.09
CA GLU A 243 11.33 20.68 3.94
C GLU A 243 11.77 21.41 5.23
N ARG A 244 11.21 21.02 6.37
CA ARG A 244 11.55 21.59 7.68
C ARG A 244 13.05 21.55 7.93
N ARG A 245 13.72 20.40 7.73
CA ARG A 245 15.16 20.26 7.98
C ARG A 245 16.00 20.97 6.92
N TYR A 246 15.54 21.00 5.67
CA TYR A 246 16.19 21.76 4.63
C TYR A 246 16.19 23.26 4.96
N LEU A 247 15.06 23.82 5.36
CA LEU A 247 14.95 25.24 5.73
C LEU A 247 15.78 25.56 6.98
N LEU A 248 15.81 24.69 7.98
CA LEU A 248 16.68 24.87 9.15
C LEU A 248 18.16 24.91 8.80
N ARG A 249 18.58 24.19 7.76
CA ARG A 249 19.99 24.16 7.36
C ARG A 249 20.38 25.26 6.38
N PHE A 250 19.51 25.60 5.44
CA PHE A 250 19.82 26.50 4.33
C PHE A 250 18.92 27.74 4.27
N GLY A 251 17.82 27.76 5.00
CA GLY A 251 16.94 28.93 5.08
C GLY A 251 17.69 30.09 5.72
N ARG A 252 17.89 31.16 4.96
CA ARG A 252 18.37 32.41 5.54
C ARG A 252 17.25 32.95 6.42
N THR A 253 17.53 33.13 7.70
CA THR A 253 16.72 34.03 8.56
C THR A 253 16.91 35.44 7.95
N THR A 254 15.92 35.90 7.19
CA THR A 254 15.79 37.31 6.85
C THR A 254 15.31 38.07 8.05
#